data_99ee8393d9c9edeb6cb330dd01021f0e
#
_entry.id   99ee8393d9c9edeb6cb330dd01021f0e
#
_cell.length_a   1.000
_cell.length_b   1.000
_cell.length_c   1.000
_cell.angle_alpha   90.00
_cell.angle_beta   90.00
_cell.angle_gamma   90.00
#
_symmetry.space_group_name_H-M   'P 1'
#
loop_
_entity.id
_entity.type
_entity.pdbx_description
1 polymer ?
#
loop_
_entity_poly.entity_id
_entity_poly.type
_entity_poly.pdbx_seq_one_letter_code
_entity_poly.pdbx_strand_id
1 'polypeptide(L)'
;MNDIGLSKRDAYRLVFRDYPDVVTIEQMCQMLGGIGKKTGYRLLREKKIEAFKIGKSYKIPKIQIICYLKVIGDPMISNPTLTPQT
;
A
#
# COMPACT_ATOMS: atom_id res chain seq x y z
N MET A 1 20.91 -13.93 -4.09
CA MET A 1 21.01 -13.40 -4.11
C MET A 1 20.58 -12.76 -3.96
N ASN A 2 20.34 -12.52 -3.63
CA ASN A 2 20.13 -11.91 -3.48
C ASN A 2 19.97 -11.06 -3.48
N ASP A 3 19.68 -10.96 -3.36
CA ASP A 3 19.70 -10.23 -3.34
C ASP A 3 20.27 -9.39 -3.10
N ILE A 4 20.36 -9.59 -3.18
CA ILE A 4 21.41 -8.71 -3.17
C ILE A 4 21.23 -7.50 -2.35
N GLY A 5 20.69 -7.62 -1.24
CA GLY A 5 20.56 -6.54 -0.34
C GLY A 5 19.35 -5.66 -0.53
N LEU A 6 18.50 -5.97 -1.44
CA LEU A 6 17.25 -5.22 -1.57
C LEU A 6 16.25 -5.74 -0.56
N SER A 7 15.77 -4.84 0.29
CA SER A 7 14.67 -5.19 1.17
C SER A 7 13.38 -5.26 0.36
N LYS A 8 12.36 -5.84 0.94
CA LYS A 8 11.07 -5.89 0.29
C LYS A 8 10.53 -4.48 0.02
N ARG A 9 10.78 -3.56 0.96
CA ARG A 9 10.40 -2.16 0.78
C ARG A 9 11.09 -1.56 -0.44
N ASP A 10 12.37 -1.81 -0.60
CA ASP A 10 13.12 -1.26 -1.72
C ASP A 10 12.63 -1.84 -3.03
N ALA A 11 12.26 -3.11 -3.04
CA ALA A 11 11.71 -3.73 -4.23
C ALA A 11 10.39 -3.07 -4.62
N TYR A 12 9.52 -2.79 -3.66
CA TYR A 12 8.26 -2.11 -3.94
C TYR A 12 8.50 -0.70 -4.46
N ARG A 13 9.50 -0.01 -3.92
CA ARG A 13 9.84 1.32 -4.41
C ARG A 13 10.25 1.29 -5.87
N LEU A 14 11.03 0.29 -6.25
CA LEU A 14 11.45 0.16 -7.64
C LEU A 14 10.27 -0.14 -8.55
N VAL A 15 9.36 -0.99 -8.09
CA VAL A 15 8.17 -1.33 -8.87
C VAL A 15 7.29 -0.11 -9.10
N PHE A 16 7.17 0.75 -8.09
CA PHE A 16 6.29 1.90 -8.16
C PHE A 16 7.02 3.20 -8.42
N ARG A 17 8.23 3.13 -8.95
CA ARG A 17 9.04 4.34 -9.11
C ARG A 17 8.46 5.35 -10.09
N ASP A 18 7.58 4.89 -10.99
CA ASP A 18 6.95 5.80 -11.94
C ASP A 18 5.79 6.58 -11.34
N TYR A 19 5.41 6.25 -10.13
CA TYR A 19 4.39 6.98 -9.41
C TYR A 19 5.03 8.06 -8.55
N PRO A 20 4.37 9.22 -8.40
CA PRO A 20 4.91 10.28 -7.52
C PRO A 20 4.88 9.82 -6.06
N ASP A 21 5.57 10.57 -5.21
CA ASP A 21 5.64 10.23 -3.79
C ASP A 21 4.28 10.30 -3.10
N VAL A 22 3.39 11.13 -3.60
CA VAL A 22 2.01 11.24 -3.11
C VAL A 22 1.10 11.00 -4.31
N VAL A 23 0.20 10.04 -4.17
CA VAL A 23 -0.63 9.62 -5.28
C VAL A 23 -2.10 9.92 -5.04
N THR A 24 -2.88 9.88 -6.11
CA THR A 24 -4.32 10.06 -6.06
C THR A 24 -4.98 8.71 -5.74
N ILE A 25 -6.31 8.78 -5.51
CA ILE A 25 -7.07 7.55 -5.27
C ILE A 25 -7.00 6.63 -6.49
N GLU A 26 -7.05 7.19 -7.69
CA GLU A 26 -6.96 6.39 -8.90
C GLU A 26 -5.63 5.66 -9.00
N GLN A 27 -4.55 6.39 -8.70
CA GLN A 27 -3.22 5.79 -8.75
C GLN A 27 -3.06 4.72 -7.68
N MET A 28 -3.57 4.98 -6.48
CA MET A 28 -3.53 3.98 -5.42
C MET A 28 -4.25 2.71 -5.85
N CYS A 29 -5.41 2.83 -6.45
CA CYS A 29 -6.16 1.66 -6.90
C CYS A 29 -5.38 0.87 -7.94
N GLN A 30 -4.69 1.55 -8.84
CA GLN A 30 -3.84 0.89 -9.82
C GLN A 30 -2.68 0.15 -9.15
N MET A 31 -2.07 0.80 -8.17
CA MET A 31 -0.95 0.20 -7.44
C MET A 31 -1.38 -1.04 -6.66
N LEU A 32 -2.64 -1.11 -6.30
CA LEU A 32 -3.20 -2.23 -5.55
C LEU A 32 -3.79 -3.30 -6.47
N GLY A 33 -3.43 -3.28 -7.74
CA GLY A 33 -3.84 -4.32 -8.66
C GLY A 33 -5.11 -4.01 -9.44
N GLY A 34 -5.53 -2.76 -9.44
CA GLY A 34 -6.70 -2.36 -10.21
C GLY A 34 -8.01 -2.52 -9.45
N ILE A 35 -7.97 -2.37 -8.13
CA ILE A 35 -9.21 -2.44 -7.35
C ILE A 35 -10.09 -1.24 -7.68
N GLY A 36 -11.38 -1.36 -7.40
CA GLY A 36 -12.31 -0.28 -7.63
C GLY A 36 -12.14 0.85 -6.63
N LYS A 37 -12.57 2.04 -7.01
CA LYS A 37 -12.46 3.20 -6.13
C LYS A 37 -13.23 3.02 -4.82
N LYS A 38 -14.36 2.35 -4.89
CA LYS A 38 -15.16 2.11 -3.69
C LYS A 38 -14.34 1.34 -2.65
N THR A 39 -13.65 0.31 -3.10
CA THR A 39 -12.78 -0.46 -2.23
C THR A 39 -11.62 0.39 -1.74
N GLY A 40 -11.04 1.20 -2.63
CA GLY A 40 -9.96 2.10 -2.25
C GLY A 40 -10.37 3.07 -1.15
N TYR A 41 -11.52 3.71 -1.30
CA TYR A 41 -12.00 4.64 -0.28
C TYR A 41 -12.26 3.93 1.04
N ARG A 42 -12.76 2.70 0.99
CA ARG A 42 -12.98 1.93 2.21
C ARG A 42 -11.68 1.68 2.95
N LEU A 43 -10.62 1.36 2.23
CA LEU A 43 -9.31 1.15 2.86
C LEU A 43 -8.85 2.41 3.59
N LEU A 44 -9.11 3.58 3.02
CA LEU A 44 -8.74 4.84 3.66
C LEU A 44 -9.61 5.13 4.87
N ARG A 45 -10.91 4.87 4.76
CA ARG A 45 -11.82 5.09 5.87
C ARG A 45 -11.51 4.18 7.05
N GLU A 46 -11.11 2.95 6.77
CA GLU A 46 -10.80 1.97 7.80
C GLU A 46 -9.37 2.10 8.32
N LYS A 47 -8.66 3.11 7.84
CA LYS A 47 -7.29 3.39 8.28
C LYS A 47 -6.32 2.25 7.99
N LYS A 48 -6.62 1.45 6.99
CA LYS A 48 -5.69 0.42 6.56
C LYS A 48 -4.53 1.01 5.79
N ILE A 49 -4.76 2.12 5.13
CA ILE A 49 -3.74 2.90 4.44
C ILE A 49 -3.90 4.33 4.92
N GLU A 50 -2.84 4.90 5.45
CA GLU A 50 -2.86 6.28 5.94
C GLU A 50 -2.85 7.25 4.77
N ALA A 51 -3.66 8.28 4.89
CA ALA A 51 -3.75 9.30 3.85
C ALA A 51 -4.21 10.60 4.48
N PHE A 52 -4.04 11.69 3.74
CA PHE A 52 -4.58 12.97 4.19
C PHE A 52 -5.47 13.52 3.08
N LYS A 53 -6.29 14.48 3.45
CA LYS A 53 -7.30 15.03 2.54
C LYS A 53 -7.05 16.53 2.38
N ILE A 54 -7.00 16.97 1.14
CA ILE A 54 -6.89 18.38 0.84
C ILE A 54 -8.13 18.75 0.05
N GLY A 55 -9.00 19.59 0.65
CA GLY A 55 -10.28 19.84 0.04
C GLY A 55 -11.10 18.56 -0.04
N LYS A 56 -11.47 18.16 -1.22
CA LYS A 56 -12.24 16.94 -1.45
C LYS A 56 -11.40 15.78 -1.96
N SER A 57 -10.09 16.00 -2.08
CA SER A 57 -9.21 15.01 -2.70
C SER A 57 -8.34 14.33 -1.65
N TYR A 58 -8.29 13.02 -1.70
CA TYR A 58 -7.35 12.27 -0.88
C TYR A 58 -5.97 12.32 -1.51
N LYS A 59 -4.98 12.48 -0.66
CA LYS A 59 -3.57 12.41 -1.05
C LYS A 59 -2.93 11.29 -0.25
N ILE A 60 -2.46 10.29 -0.95
CA ILE A 60 -1.96 9.08 -0.30
C ILE A 60 -0.45 9.00 -0.49
N PRO A 61 0.32 9.11 0.60
CA PRO A 61 1.77 8.93 0.47
C PRO A 61 2.06 7.52 -0.06
N LYS A 62 2.85 7.45 -1.09
CA LYS A 62 3.17 6.17 -1.74
C LYS A 62 3.73 5.17 -0.73
N ILE A 63 4.52 5.65 0.21
CA ILE A 63 5.12 4.76 1.21
C ILE A 63 4.06 4.04 2.04
N GLN A 64 2.92 4.65 2.26
CA GLN A 64 1.85 4.02 3.02
C GLN A 64 1.26 2.84 2.27
N ILE A 65 1.16 2.97 0.94
CA ILE A 65 0.68 1.87 0.11
C ILE A 65 1.69 0.73 0.13
N ILE A 66 2.97 1.06 0.05
CA ILE A 66 4.04 0.08 0.10
C ILE A 66 4.01 -0.68 1.43
N CYS A 67 3.82 0.06 2.52
CA CYS A 67 3.75 -0.57 3.85
C CYS A 67 2.55 -1.51 3.95
N TYR A 68 1.41 -1.10 3.40
CA TYR A 68 0.23 -1.95 3.40
C TYR A 68 0.48 -3.25 2.63
N LEU A 69 1.06 -3.13 1.44
CA LEU A 69 1.37 -4.31 0.63
C LEU A 69 2.38 -5.21 1.31
N LYS A 70 3.34 -4.62 1.98
CA LYS A 70 4.34 -5.39 2.71
C LYS A 70 3.70 -6.21 3.81
N VAL A 71 2.77 -5.61 4.54
CA VAL A 71 2.10 -6.31 5.63
C VAL A 71 1.24 -7.45 5.11
N ILE A 72 0.37 -7.18 4.13
CA ILE A 72 -0.55 -8.19 3.66
C ILE A 72 0.13 -9.27 2.81
N GLY A 73 1.27 -8.95 2.22
CA GLY A 73 1.97 -9.88 1.34
C GLY A 73 3.12 -10.62 2.00
N ASP A 74 3.39 -10.34 3.26
CA ASP A 74 4.53 -10.94 3.96
C ASP A 74 4.06 -12.08 4.85
N PRO A 75 4.36 -13.33 4.49
CA PRO A 75 3.87 -14.47 5.28
C PRO A 75 4.36 -14.44 6.72
N MET A 76 5.48 -13.81 6.99
CA MET A 76 5.98 -13.76 8.35
C MET A 76 5.17 -12.81 9.22
N ILE A 77 4.55 -11.80 8.63
CA ILE A 77 3.75 -10.86 9.37
C ILE A 77 2.30 -11.33 9.47
N SER A 78 1.79 -11.90 8.42
CA SER A 78 0.39 -12.31 8.37
C SER A 78 0.13 -13.56 9.19
N ASN A 79 1.05 -13.95 9.86
CA ASN A 79 0.89 -15.07 10.71
C ASN A 79 -0.18 -14.89 11.75
N PRO A 80 -0.38 -15.15 11.92
CA PRO A 80 -1.11 -15.24 12.50
C PRO A 80 -1.84 -15.46 13.08
N THR A 81 -1.80 -15.08 13.09
CA THR A 81 -2.31 -15.16 13.44
C THR A 81 -2.99 -15.21 13.66
N LEU A 82 -2.84 -14.92 13.68
CA LEU A 82 -3.26 -14.88 13.65
C LEU A 82 -4.01 -14.98 13.71
N THR A 83 -4.01 -14.84 13.85
CA THR A 83 -4.53 -14.84 13.71
C THR A 83 -5.38 -14.77 13.53
N PRO A 84 -5.66 -14.74 13.71
CA PRO A 84 -6.35 -14.57 13.45
C PRO A 84 -7.01 -14.21 13.24
N GLN A 85 -6.87 -13.90 13.37
CA GLN A 85 -7.15 -13.60 13.06
C GLN A 85 -7.62 -13.53 12.70
N THR A 86 -7.65 -13.45 12.97
CA THR A 86 -7.82 -13.37 12.52
C THR A 86 -8.19 -13.40 12.32
#